data_b2b847e7da5602b8d87f4a6f405890e6
#
_entry.id   b2b847e7da5602b8d87f4a6f405890e6
#
_cell.length_a   1.000
_cell.length_b   1.000
_cell.length_c   1.000
_cell.angle_alpha   90.00
_cell.angle_beta   90.00
_cell.angle_gamma   90.00
#
_symmetry.space_group_name_H-M   'P 1'
#
loop_
_entity.id
_entity.type
_entity.pdbx_description
1 polymer ?
#
loop_
_entity_poly.entity_id
_entity_poly.type
_entity_poly.pdbx_seq_one_letter_code
_entity_poly.pdbx_strand_id
1 'polypeptide(L)'
;QNINSIYAATRLHLNEDLKLLLGANYVQAESKGESYSSPMSYSESKVSPYVGLTYNFTPEYTGYMSYTSIFRPQTGIDKDTNQALKPIEGKSYEMGVKSSWLDDRLTGTLSVFKTEQNNYPLRNSDGNPLNRKVPTSDLESQGVEVGLSGQITDNVNLSFGYAQFSIKDTKNGGEARTYNPNQTLNLLTTYTPPVLPKLKVGAGLQWQDGIKLYDSNVNGTIKQDAYALVNLMASYEVNDHITLQANGNNIFDKKYLNSFPDGQAFYGAPANYTVAVKFK
;
A
#
# COMPACT_ATOMS: atom_id res chain seq x y z
N GLN A 1 -5.87 -0.04 -25.79
CA GLN A 1 -4.73 0.47 -25.06
C GLN A 1 -3.52 -0.44 -25.31
N ASN A 2 -2.39 0.13 -25.70
CA ASN A 2 -1.11 -0.57 -25.88
C ASN A 2 -0.07 0.05 -24.95
N ILE A 3 0.68 -0.79 -24.25
CA ILE A 3 1.80 -0.36 -23.42
C ILE A 3 3.00 -1.20 -23.79
N ASN A 4 4.03 -0.55 -24.27
CA ASN A 4 5.34 -1.14 -24.54
C ASN A 4 6.34 -0.61 -23.52
N SER A 5 7.16 -1.47 -22.97
CA SER A 5 8.21 -1.06 -22.04
C SER A 5 9.48 -1.85 -22.24
N ILE A 6 10.59 -1.19 -22.02
CA ILE A 6 11.91 -1.79 -21.95
C ILE A 6 12.62 -1.26 -20.71
N TYR A 7 13.27 -2.12 -19.96
CA TYR A 7 14.00 -1.72 -18.77
C TYR A 7 15.43 -2.27 -18.80
N ALA A 8 16.30 -1.55 -18.12
CA ALA A 8 17.66 -1.99 -17.84
C ALA A 8 18.00 -1.67 -16.40
N ALA A 9 18.72 -2.58 -15.76
CA ALA A 9 19.15 -2.41 -14.38
C ALA A 9 20.54 -3.02 -14.18
N THR A 10 21.34 -2.39 -13.32
CA THR A 10 22.63 -2.90 -12.89
C THR A 10 22.83 -2.71 -11.39
N ARG A 11 23.57 -3.62 -10.79
CA ARG A 11 24.05 -3.53 -9.42
C ARG A 11 25.57 -3.49 -9.45
N LEU A 12 26.12 -2.40 -8.96
CA LEU A 12 27.56 -2.19 -8.84
C LEU A 12 27.97 -2.44 -7.38
N HIS A 13 28.95 -3.29 -7.17
CA HIS A 13 29.59 -3.46 -5.88
C HIS A 13 30.78 -2.50 -5.84
N LEU A 14 30.64 -1.40 -5.11
CA LEU A 14 31.68 -0.38 -4.99
C LEU A 14 32.80 -0.84 -4.04
N ASN A 15 32.42 -1.60 -3.01
CA ASN A 15 33.27 -2.40 -2.14
C ASN A 15 32.45 -3.53 -1.52
N GLU A 16 32.93 -4.21 -0.48
CA GLU A 16 32.25 -5.34 0.18
C GLU A 16 30.91 -4.91 0.81
N ASP A 17 30.85 -3.69 1.37
CA ASP A 17 29.70 -3.21 2.10
C ASP A 17 28.79 -2.28 1.30
N LEU A 18 29.36 -1.57 0.30
CA LEU A 18 28.64 -0.52 -0.44
C LEU A 18 28.23 -1.00 -1.83
N LYS A 19 26.91 -0.97 -2.09
CA LYS A 19 26.33 -1.37 -3.38
C LYS A 19 25.47 -0.24 -3.93
N LEU A 20 25.61 0.04 -5.23
CA LEU A 20 24.84 1.01 -5.97
C LEU A 20 23.93 0.27 -6.98
N LEU A 21 22.64 0.53 -6.90
CA LEU A 21 21.64 0.09 -7.86
C LEU A 21 21.33 1.24 -8.82
N LEU A 22 21.41 0.99 -10.11
CA LEU A 22 21.00 1.94 -11.14
C LEU A 22 20.06 1.25 -12.10
N GLY A 23 19.02 1.93 -12.53
CA GLY A 23 18.13 1.40 -13.54
C GLY A 23 17.27 2.48 -14.17
N ALA A 24 16.68 2.13 -15.30
CA ALA A 24 15.71 2.95 -15.99
C ALA A 24 14.70 2.07 -16.71
N ASN A 25 13.46 2.54 -16.76
CA ASN A 25 12.39 1.96 -17.54
C ASN A 25 11.91 2.98 -18.58
N TYR A 26 11.98 2.63 -19.86
CA TYR A 26 11.30 3.40 -20.92
C TYR A 26 9.92 2.80 -21.13
N VAL A 27 8.91 3.64 -21.04
CA VAL A 27 7.52 3.26 -21.28
C VAL A 27 6.97 4.10 -22.42
N GLN A 28 6.33 3.44 -23.37
CA GLN A 28 5.48 4.05 -24.37
C GLN A 28 4.06 3.52 -24.20
N ALA A 29 3.12 4.42 -23.97
CA ALA A 29 1.73 4.06 -23.72
C ALA A 29 0.81 4.82 -24.69
N GLU A 30 -0.03 4.09 -25.38
CA GLU A 30 -1.01 4.63 -26.31
C GLU A 30 -2.40 4.10 -25.97
N SER A 31 -3.39 4.97 -26.05
CA SER A 31 -4.80 4.61 -26.02
C SER A 31 -5.52 5.32 -27.14
N LYS A 32 -6.43 4.62 -27.81
CA LYS A 32 -7.32 5.18 -28.82
C LYS A 32 -8.74 4.76 -28.48
N GLY A 33 -9.66 5.69 -28.51
CA GLY A 33 -11.07 5.43 -28.24
C GLY A 33 -11.85 6.67 -27.88
N GLU A 34 -13.14 6.48 -27.76
CA GLU A 34 -14.08 7.46 -27.28
C GLU A 34 -14.91 6.86 -26.16
N SER A 35 -15.35 7.71 -25.25
CA SER A 35 -16.29 7.33 -24.21
C SER A 35 -17.29 8.47 -24.02
N TYR A 36 -18.57 8.19 -24.32
CA TYR A 36 -19.65 9.20 -24.30
C TYR A 36 -19.28 10.46 -25.11
N SER A 37 -18.85 10.27 -26.37
CA SER A 37 -18.46 11.34 -27.32
C SER A 37 -17.27 12.21 -26.83
N SER A 38 -16.52 11.78 -25.85
CA SER A 38 -15.29 12.43 -25.42
C SER A 38 -14.08 11.58 -25.85
N PRO A 39 -13.08 12.16 -26.51
CA PRO A 39 -11.88 11.42 -26.86
C PRO A 39 -11.13 10.95 -25.63
N MET A 40 -10.81 9.66 -25.60
CA MET A 40 -10.04 9.00 -24.53
C MET A 40 -8.68 8.56 -25.08
N SER A 41 -8.14 9.34 -26.00
CA SER A 41 -6.90 9.02 -26.68
C SER A 41 -5.72 9.73 -26.01
N TYR A 42 -4.62 9.00 -25.86
CA TYR A 42 -3.32 9.56 -25.48
C TYR A 42 -2.20 8.79 -26.17
N SER A 43 -1.07 9.44 -26.32
CA SER A 43 0.18 8.82 -26.78
C SER A 43 1.30 9.48 -25.98
N GLU A 44 1.84 8.77 -25.02
CA GLU A 44 2.79 9.28 -24.05
C GLU A 44 3.99 8.33 -23.93
N SER A 45 5.17 8.91 -23.75
CA SER A 45 6.37 8.12 -23.51
C SER A 45 7.28 8.81 -22.49
N LYS A 46 7.95 8.01 -21.66
CA LYS A 46 8.87 8.53 -20.66
C LYS A 46 9.93 7.51 -20.26
N VAL A 47 11.11 8.03 -19.97
CA VAL A 47 12.16 7.30 -19.25
C VAL A 47 11.99 7.58 -17.76
N SER A 48 11.84 6.52 -16.98
CA SER A 48 11.68 6.56 -15.51
C SER A 48 12.91 5.95 -14.86
N PRO A 49 13.88 6.76 -14.42
CA PRO A 49 15.06 6.28 -13.71
C PRO A 49 14.75 5.88 -12.27
N TYR A 50 15.56 4.98 -11.74
CA TYR A 50 15.68 4.72 -10.32
C TYR A 50 17.14 4.57 -9.90
N VAL A 51 17.43 4.97 -8.66
CA VAL A 51 18.74 4.85 -8.04
C VAL A 51 18.55 4.33 -6.63
N GLY A 52 19.35 3.36 -6.23
CA GLY A 52 19.38 2.83 -4.86
C GLY A 52 20.81 2.71 -4.37
N LEU A 53 21.06 3.04 -3.12
CA LEU A 53 22.31 2.85 -2.44
C LEU A 53 22.05 2.01 -1.20
N THR A 54 22.88 0.98 -0.96
CA THR A 54 22.85 0.20 0.26
C THR A 54 24.25 0.14 0.88
N TYR A 55 24.29 0.26 2.20
CA TYR A 55 25.53 0.17 2.95
C TYR A 55 25.34 -0.77 4.17
N ASN A 56 26.18 -1.79 4.26
CA ASN A 56 26.22 -2.68 5.41
C ASN A 56 27.05 -2.04 6.51
N PHE A 57 26.42 -1.61 7.60
CA PHE A 57 27.12 -1.07 8.76
C PHE A 57 27.77 -2.20 9.57
N THR A 58 27.02 -3.31 9.71
CA THR A 58 27.44 -4.56 10.30
C THR A 58 26.78 -5.71 9.53
N PRO A 59 27.13 -6.98 9.82
CA PRO A 59 26.41 -8.12 9.22
C PRO A 59 24.90 -8.09 9.44
N GLU A 60 24.46 -7.52 10.58
CA GLU A 60 23.03 -7.48 10.97
C GLU A 60 22.30 -6.23 10.50
N TYR A 61 23.01 -5.14 10.15
CA TYR A 61 22.37 -3.85 9.85
C TYR A 61 22.80 -3.29 8.51
N THR A 62 21.82 -3.06 7.64
CA THR A 62 22.02 -2.45 6.31
C THR A 62 21.19 -1.17 6.21
N GLY A 63 21.85 -0.04 6.02
CA GLY A 63 21.19 1.21 5.62
C GLY A 63 20.94 1.25 4.13
N TYR A 64 19.88 1.94 3.73
CA TYR A 64 19.59 2.16 2.31
C TYR A 64 18.95 3.52 2.07
N MET A 65 19.11 4.01 0.84
CA MET A 65 18.35 5.12 0.29
C MET A 65 17.99 4.82 -1.16
N SER A 66 16.84 5.33 -1.58
CA SER A 66 16.40 5.16 -2.96
C SER A 66 15.70 6.39 -3.51
N TYR A 67 15.79 6.54 -4.82
CA TYR A 67 15.03 7.47 -5.64
C TYR A 67 14.36 6.70 -6.76
N THR A 68 13.06 6.95 -6.96
CA THR A 68 12.29 6.35 -8.04
C THR A 68 11.43 7.42 -8.72
N SER A 69 11.44 7.42 -10.04
CA SER A 69 10.54 8.26 -10.84
C SER A 69 9.21 7.55 -11.05
N ILE A 70 8.11 8.32 -11.02
CA ILE A 70 6.75 7.83 -11.23
C ILE A 70 6.25 8.35 -12.57
N PHE A 71 5.67 7.45 -13.37
CA PHE A 71 4.99 7.79 -14.62
C PHE A 71 3.77 6.90 -14.80
N ARG A 72 2.59 7.51 -14.90
CA ARG A 72 1.34 6.80 -15.12
C ARG A 72 0.46 7.58 -16.10
N PRO A 73 0.31 7.11 -17.34
CA PRO A 73 -0.64 7.67 -18.30
C PRO A 73 -2.06 7.61 -17.76
N GLN A 74 -2.85 8.59 -18.14
CA GLN A 74 -4.26 8.68 -17.75
C GLN A 74 -5.12 9.19 -18.89
N THR A 75 -6.42 8.93 -18.79
CA THR A 75 -7.43 9.37 -19.74
C THR A 75 -8.39 10.35 -19.09
N GLY A 76 -8.95 11.25 -19.87
CA GLY A 76 -9.91 12.26 -19.40
C GLY A 76 -9.55 13.64 -19.90
N ILE A 77 -10.35 14.61 -19.49
CA ILE A 77 -10.18 16.02 -19.85
C ILE A 77 -9.95 16.82 -18.58
N ASP A 78 -8.91 17.61 -18.57
CA ASP A 78 -8.62 18.55 -17.49
C ASP A 78 -9.67 19.66 -17.47
N LYS A 79 -10.24 19.94 -16.29
CA LYS A 79 -11.34 20.89 -16.12
C LYS A 79 -10.92 22.33 -16.40
N ASP A 80 -9.68 22.67 -16.04
CA ASP A 80 -9.19 24.06 -16.08
C ASP A 80 -8.69 24.41 -17.50
N THR A 81 -8.01 23.45 -18.14
CA THR A 81 -7.40 23.68 -19.46
C THR A 81 -8.26 23.21 -20.63
N ASN A 82 -9.28 22.38 -20.38
CA ASN A 82 -10.12 21.71 -21.39
C ASN A 82 -9.31 20.86 -22.40
N GLN A 83 -8.15 20.36 -21.99
CA GLN A 83 -7.27 19.50 -22.77
C GLN A 83 -7.23 18.09 -22.18
N ALA A 84 -6.67 17.14 -22.92
CA ALA A 84 -6.38 15.82 -22.39
C ALA A 84 -5.54 15.92 -21.11
N LEU A 85 -5.84 15.07 -20.13
CA LEU A 85 -5.07 14.99 -18.89
C LEU A 85 -3.63 14.64 -19.20
N LYS A 86 -2.70 15.38 -18.60
CA LYS A 86 -1.29 15.01 -18.61
C LYS A 86 -1.08 13.76 -17.77
N PRO A 87 -0.07 12.93 -18.06
CA PRO A 87 0.28 11.80 -17.21
C PRO A 87 0.51 12.24 -15.76
N ILE A 88 0.19 11.34 -14.82
CA ILE A 88 0.68 11.50 -13.46
C ILE A 88 2.17 11.26 -13.49
N GLU A 89 2.92 12.23 -13.05
CA GLU A 89 4.36 12.19 -12.92
C GLU A 89 4.76 12.48 -11.48
N GLY A 90 5.86 11.90 -11.04
CA GLY A 90 6.31 12.16 -9.68
C GLY A 90 7.66 11.56 -9.37
N LYS A 91 8.01 11.69 -8.10
CA LYS A 91 9.25 11.23 -7.52
C LYS A 91 8.96 10.59 -6.17
N SER A 92 9.66 9.54 -5.86
CA SER A 92 9.63 8.92 -4.54
C SER A 92 11.05 8.81 -4.01
N TYR A 93 11.21 9.23 -2.78
CA TYR A 93 12.46 9.13 -2.01
C TYR A 93 12.16 8.28 -0.79
N GLU A 94 13.03 7.37 -0.50
CA GLU A 94 12.95 6.52 0.68
C GLU A 94 14.34 6.34 1.26
N MET A 95 14.45 6.35 2.59
CA MET A 95 15.65 5.95 3.29
C MET A 95 15.28 5.13 4.53
N GLY A 96 16.11 4.17 4.87
CA GLY A 96 15.80 3.31 5.99
C GLY A 96 16.95 2.42 6.41
N VAL A 97 16.65 1.61 7.41
CA VAL A 97 17.54 0.57 7.92
C VAL A 97 16.78 -0.75 7.89
N LYS A 98 17.45 -1.79 7.37
CA LYS A 98 17.04 -3.18 7.48
C LYS A 98 17.95 -3.87 8.47
N SER A 99 17.39 -4.76 9.25
CA SER A 99 18.13 -5.53 10.22
C SER A 99 17.75 -7.00 10.13
N SER A 100 18.68 -7.87 10.50
CA SER A 100 18.50 -9.30 10.58
C SER A 100 19.12 -9.79 11.90
N TRP A 101 18.33 -10.52 12.68
CA TRP A 101 18.71 -11.01 14.01
C TRP A 101 18.39 -12.50 14.16
N LEU A 102 18.91 -13.12 15.19
CA LEU A 102 18.63 -14.51 15.54
C LEU A 102 18.98 -15.48 14.39
N ASP A 103 20.18 -15.31 13.80
CA ASP A 103 20.63 -16.09 12.65
C ASP A 103 19.64 -15.99 11.46
N ASP A 104 19.30 -14.76 11.07
CA ASP A 104 18.37 -14.40 9.99
C ASP A 104 16.92 -14.85 10.19
N ARG A 105 16.56 -15.34 11.37
CA ARG A 105 15.19 -15.77 11.67
C ARG A 105 14.22 -14.62 11.93
N LEU A 106 14.71 -13.45 12.32
CA LEU A 106 13.93 -12.25 12.60
C LEU A 106 14.48 -11.08 11.81
N THR A 107 13.64 -10.45 10.99
CA THR A 107 14.01 -9.27 10.20
C THR A 107 13.23 -8.05 10.66
N GLY A 108 13.89 -6.90 10.69
CA GLY A 108 13.30 -5.61 11.01
C GLY A 108 13.53 -4.60 9.90
N THR A 109 12.59 -3.68 9.72
CA THR A 109 12.72 -2.53 8.81
C THR A 109 12.22 -1.28 9.49
N LEU A 110 12.92 -0.18 9.28
CA LEU A 110 12.48 1.17 9.62
C LEU A 110 12.78 2.05 8.42
N SER A 111 11.78 2.73 7.90
CA SER A 111 11.96 3.65 6.79
C SER A 111 11.18 4.94 6.96
N VAL A 112 11.69 5.98 6.32
CA VAL A 112 10.98 7.24 6.09
C VAL A 112 10.92 7.48 4.58
N PHE A 113 9.80 8.01 4.12
CA PHE A 113 9.60 8.26 2.70
C PHE A 113 8.95 9.61 2.44
N LYS A 114 9.20 10.11 1.23
CA LYS A 114 8.49 11.25 0.66
C LYS A 114 8.19 10.95 -0.80
N THR A 115 6.91 11.11 -1.20
CA THR A 115 6.45 10.91 -2.57
C THR A 115 5.71 12.14 -3.05
N GLU A 116 6.06 12.63 -4.22
CA GLU A 116 5.41 13.74 -4.91
C GLU A 116 4.74 13.20 -6.17
N GLN A 117 3.49 13.61 -6.43
CA GLN A 117 2.75 13.25 -7.63
C GLN A 117 2.07 14.48 -8.21
N ASN A 118 2.41 14.84 -9.43
CA ASN A 118 1.83 15.96 -10.17
C ASN A 118 0.72 15.45 -11.12
N ASN A 119 -0.19 16.35 -11.49
CA ASN A 119 -1.33 16.07 -12.37
C ASN A 119 -2.26 14.96 -11.83
N TYR A 120 -2.36 14.81 -10.51
CA TYR A 120 -3.24 13.80 -9.90
C TYR A 120 -4.71 14.20 -10.13
N PRO A 121 -5.56 13.34 -10.74
CA PRO A 121 -6.94 13.64 -10.99
C PRO A 121 -7.74 13.61 -9.68
N LEU A 122 -8.38 14.71 -9.35
CA LEU A 122 -9.30 14.79 -8.22
C LEU A 122 -10.69 14.35 -8.66
N ARG A 123 -11.52 13.96 -7.69
CA ARG A 123 -12.91 13.65 -7.96
C ARG A 123 -13.64 14.90 -8.48
N ASN A 124 -14.42 14.73 -9.54
CA ASN A 124 -15.33 15.77 -9.98
C ASN A 124 -16.51 15.87 -9.01
N SER A 125 -16.69 17.03 -8.39
CA SER A 125 -17.72 17.29 -7.38
C SER A 125 -18.97 18.00 -7.91
N ASP A 126 -19.11 18.15 -9.24
CA ASP A 126 -20.26 18.86 -9.81
C ASP A 126 -21.55 18.02 -9.89
N GLY A 127 -21.50 16.78 -9.38
CA GLY A 127 -22.65 15.88 -9.33
C GLY A 127 -23.12 15.33 -10.69
N ASN A 128 -22.48 15.71 -11.78
CA ASN A 128 -22.82 15.21 -13.11
C ASN A 128 -21.96 14.01 -13.51
N PRO A 129 -22.49 12.77 -13.51
CA PRO A 129 -21.72 11.58 -13.87
C PRO A 129 -21.26 11.55 -15.34
N LEU A 130 -21.86 12.40 -16.20
CA LEU A 130 -21.49 12.54 -17.60
C LEU A 130 -20.37 13.58 -17.80
N ASN A 131 -20.12 14.43 -16.83
CA ASN A 131 -19.03 15.40 -16.91
C ASN A 131 -17.70 14.73 -16.53
N ARG A 132 -16.90 14.43 -17.55
CA ARG A 132 -15.60 13.77 -17.44
C ARG A 132 -14.44 14.76 -17.27
N LYS A 133 -14.73 16.05 -17.17
CA LYS A 133 -13.73 17.05 -16.84
C LYS A 133 -13.40 16.94 -15.35
N VAL A 134 -12.17 16.62 -15.06
CA VAL A 134 -11.69 16.48 -13.68
C VAL A 134 -10.69 17.57 -13.34
N PRO A 135 -10.75 18.15 -12.15
CA PRO A 135 -9.68 18.99 -11.67
C PRO A 135 -8.45 18.13 -11.40
N THR A 136 -7.27 18.70 -11.55
CA THR A 136 -6.01 18.07 -11.19
C THR A 136 -5.36 18.79 -10.03
N SER A 137 -4.60 18.06 -9.23
CA SER A 137 -3.79 18.61 -8.18
C SER A 137 -2.42 17.93 -8.11
N ASP A 138 -1.55 18.54 -7.33
CA ASP A 138 -0.25 18.00 -7.01
C ASP A 138 -0.28 17.52 -5.56
N LEU A 139 0.04 16.24 -5.36
CA LEU A 139 -0.02 15.60 -4.07
C LEU A 139 1.39 15.31 -3.54
N GLU A 140 1.56 15.55 -2.26
CA GLU A 140 2.75 15.16 -1.51
C GLU A 140 2.34 14.21 -0.39
N SER A 141 2.99 13.05 -0.32
CA SER A 141 2.86 12.09 0.77
C SER A 141 4.20 11.90 1.45
N GLN A 142 4.22 11.92 2.78
CA GLN A 142 5.41 11.63 3.57
C GLN A 142 5.04 10.85 4.82
N GLY A 143 5.94 9.98 5.25
CA GLY A 143 5.63 9.13 6.40
C GLY A 143 6.80 8.29 6.88
N VAL A 144 6.47 7.44 7.85
CA VAL A 144 7.35 6.47 8.45
C VAL A 144 6.69 5.09 8.43
N GLU A 145 7.49 4.06 8.18
CA GLU A 145 7.07 2.66 8.22
C GLU A 145 8.00 1.86 9.12
N VAL A 146 7.41 0.97 9.90
CA VAL A 146 8.12 0.02 10.79
C VAL A 146 7.61 -1.37 10.48
N GLY A 147 8.51 -2.30 10.25
CA GLY A 147 8.19 -3.71 10.03
C GLY A 147 9.06 -4.60 10.92
N LEU A 148 8.48 -5.69 11.44
CA LEU A 148 9.19 -6.76 12.12
C LEU A 148 8.55 -8.08 11.73
N SER A 149 9.34 -9.02 11.23
CA SER A 149 8.80 -10.29 10.76
C SER A 149 9.78 -11.43 10.97
N GLY A 150 9.28 -12.55 11.45
CA GLY A 150 10.07 -13.76 11.60
C GLY A 150 9.78 -14.53 12.86
N GLN A 151 10.72 -15.36 13.22
CA GLN A 151 10.67 -16.29 14.34
C GLN A 151 11.39 -15.71 15.56
N ILE A 152 10.63 -15.40 16.62
CA ILE A 152 11.20 -14.86 17.87
C ILE A 152 11.78 -15.99 18.73
N THR A 153 11.08 -17.11 18.77
CA THR A 153 11.54 -18.37 19.39
C THR A 153 11.22 -19.53 18.46
N ASP A 154 11.71 -20.72 18.75
CA ASP A 154 11.41 -21.91 17.93
C ASP A 154 9.92 -22.18 17.74
N ASN A 155 9.10 -21.67 18.66
CA ASN A 155 7.66 -21.92 18.68
C ASN A 155 6.80 -20.67 18.40
N VAL A 156 7.38 -19.48 18.31
CA VAL A 156 6.64 -18.22 18.16
C VAL A 156 7.11 -17.48 16.90
N ASN A 157 6.16 -17.22 15.99
CA ASN A 157 6.39 -16.33 14.86
C ASN A 157 5.60 -15.03 15.06
N LEU A 158 6.18 -13.94 14.61
CA LEU A 158 5.61 -12.60 14.64
C LEU A 158 5.64 -11.98 13.23
N SER A 159 4.59 -11.26 12.89
CA SER A 159 4.59 -10.29 11.79
C SER A 159 3.93 -9.02 12.32
N PHE A 160 4.68 -7.94 12.33
CA PHE A 160 4.22 -6.62 12.76
C PHE A 160 4.52 -5.60 11.67
N GLY A 161 3.56 -4.74 11.37
CA GLY A 161 3.70 -3.61 10.48
C GLY A 161 2.96 -2.41 11.02
N TYR A 162 3.63 -1.27 11.04
CA TYR A 162 3.04 0.02 11.37
C TYR A 162 3.44 1.02 10.29
N ALA A 163 2.47 1.80 9.82
CA ALA A 163 2.70 2.91 8.91
C ALA A 163 1.97 4.15 9.42
N GLN A 164 2.66 5.28 9.36
CA GLN A 164 2.09 6.60 9.59
C GLN A 164 2.51 7.53 8.46
N PHE A 165 1.54 8.20 7.84
CA PHE A 165 1.83 9.13 6.76
C PHE A 165 0.79 10.25 6.68
N SER A 166 1.14 11.31 5.99
CA SER A 166 0.22 12.40 5.63
C SER A 166 0.19 12.58 4.12
N ILE A 167 -0.95 13.00 3.59
CA ILE A 167 -1.10 13.38 2.18
C ILE A 167 -1.60 14.81 2.14
N LYS A 168 -0.89 15.67 1.41
CA LYS A 168 -1.22 17.07 1.23
C LYS A 168 -1.48 17.38 -0.24
N ASP A 169 -2.45 18.25 -0.49
CA ASP A 169 -2.63 18.92 -1.78
C ASP A 169 -1.71 20.14 -1.79
N THR A 170 -0.64 20.10 -2.58
CA THR A 170 0.34 21.19 -2.63
C THR A 170 -0.05 22.30 -3.60
N LYS A 171 -1.00 22.04 -4.50
CA LYS A 171 -1.53 23.03 -5.44
C LYS A 171 -2.62 23.90 -4.82
N ASN A 172 -3.58 23.25 -4.10
CA ASN A 172 -4.73 23.96 -3.52
C ASN A 172 -4.61 24.15 -2.00
N GLY A 173 -3.67 23.48 -1.37
CA GLY A 173 -3.46 23.51 0.08
C GLY A 173 -4.36 22.54 0.84
N GLY A 174 -3.91 22.18 2.06
CA GLY A 174 -4.68 21.35 2.98
C GLY A 174 -4.41 19.85 2.88
N GLU A 175 -5.14 19.08 3.69
CA GLU A 175 -5.10 17.63 3.68
C GLU A 175 -5.81 17.07 2.44
N ALA A 176 -5.22 16.07 1.82
CA ALA A 176 -5.80 15.36 0.70
C ALA A 176 -6.11 13.91 1.06
N ARG A 177 -7.10 13.32 0.34
CA ARG A 177 -7.45 11.90 0.47
C ARG A 177 -7.78 11.47 1.90
N THR A 178 -8.45 12.32 2.66
CA THR A 178 -8.83 12.10 4.07
C THR A 178 -9.72 10.86 4.30
N TYR A 179 -10.18 10.23 3.22
CA TYR A 179 -10.88 8.94 3.22
C TYR A 179 -9.93 7.73 3.27
N ASN A 180 -8.63 7.94 3.27
CA ASN A 180 -7.63 6.92 3.58
C ASN A 180 -7.15 7.12 5.03
N PRO A 181 -6.90 6.03 5.78
CA PRO A 181 -6.30 6.16 7.10
C PRO A 181 -4.86 6.68 6.98
N ASN A 182 -4.48 7.56 7.91
CA ASN A 182 -3.11 8.09 7.99
C ASN A 182 -2.20 7.20 8.85
N GLN A 183 -2.79 6.34 9.67
CA GLN A 183 -2.07 5.38 10.50
C GLN A 183 -2.72 4.01 10.41
N THR A 184 -1.89 3.00 10.25
CA THR A 184 -2.32 1.60 10.24
C THR A 184 -1.35 0.74 11.05
N LEU A 185 -1.88 -0.25 11.74
CA LEU A 185 -1.12 -1.26 12.45
C LEU A 185 -1.66 -2.64 12.12
N ASN A 186 -0.77 -3.55 11.77
CA ASN A 186 -1.07 -4.96 11.57
C ASN A 186 -0.14 -5.79 12.45
N LEU A 187 -0.69 -6.67 13.23
CA LEU A 187 0.04 -7.62 14.06
C LEU A 187 -0.54 -9.01 13.84
N LEU A 188 0.32 -9.95 13.56
CA LEU A 188 0.00 -11.37 13.52
C LEU A 188 1.04 -12.12 14.35
N THR A 189 0.59 -12.92 15.27
CA THR A 189 1.46 -13.86 16.01
C THR A 189 0.91 -15.27 15.89
N THR A 190 1.81 -16.24 15.79
CA THR A 190 1.45 -17.67 15.83
C THR A 190 2.33 -18.39 16.85
N TYR A 191 1.74 -19.37 17.50
CA TYR A 191 2.39 -20.20 18.51
C TYR A 191 2.12 -21.67 18.25
N THR A 192 3.18 -22.47 18.28
CA THR A 192 3.11 -23.93 18.21
C THR A 192 3.52 -24.50 19.57
N PRO A 193 2.58 -24.99 20.40
CA PRO A 193 2.94 -25.51 21.73
C PRO A 193 3.89 -26.71 21.64
N PRO A 194 5.01 -26.72 22.38
CA PRO A 194 5.94 -27.85 22.35
C PRO A 194 5.31 -29.18 22.79
N VAL A 195 4.31 -29.13 23.66
CA VAL A 195 3.57 -30.30 24.14
C VAL A 195 2.57 -30.83 23.11
N LEU A 196 2.24 -30.04 22.09
CA LEU A 196 1.32 -30.40 21.01
C LEU A 196 1.81 -29.83 19.67
N PRO A 197 2.93 -30.35 19.13
CA PRO A 197 3.64 -29.76 18.00
C PRO A 197 2.83 -29.77 16.68
N LYS A 198 1.76 -30.53 16.61
CA LYS A 198 0.82 -30.55 15.48
C LYS A 198 -0.23 -29.43 15.53
N LEU A 199 -0.37 -28.74 16.64
CA LEU A 199 -1.26 -27.59 16.80
C LEU A 199 -0.51 -26.30 16.58
N LYS A 200 -1.03 -25.44 15.73
CA LYS A 200 -0.61 -24.03 15.57
C LYS A 200 -1.82 -23.16 15.87
N VAL A 201 -1.67 -22.24 16.81
CA VAL A 201 -2.68 -21.21 17.09
C VAL A 201 -2.13 -19.84 16.70
N GLY A 202 -3.02 -18.90 16.38
CA GLY A 202 -2.59 -17.54 16.04
C GLY A 202 -3.63 -16.51 16.38
N ALA A 203 -3.17 -15.28 16.59
CA ALA A 203 -3.98 -14.10 16.79
C ALA A 203 -3.48 -12.96 15.90
N GLY A 204 -4.42 -12.27 15.29
CA GLY A 204 -4.18 -11.09 14.46
C GLY A 204 -4.90 -9.88 15.01
N LEU A 205 -4.24 -8.72 14.96
CA LEU A 205 -4.82 -7.41 15.25
C LEU A 205 -4.60 -6.53 14.02
N GLN A 206 -5.68 -5.93 13.51
CA GLN A 206 -5.63 -4.89 12.49
C GLN A 206 -6.24 -3.64 13.10
N TRP A 207 -5.50 -2.55 13.08
CA TRP A 207 -5.98 -1.26 13.57
C TRP A 207 -5.72 -0.18 12.52
N GLN A 208 -6.63 0.75 12.42
CA GLN A 208 -6.45 1.98 11.66
C GLN A 208 -7.03 3.18 12.38
N ASP A 209 -6.51 4.36 12.08
CA ASP A 209 -7.09 5.61 12.56
C ASP A 209 -8.38 5.98 11.83
N GLY A 210 -9.00 7.09 12.24
CA GLY A 210 -10.26 7.56 11.68
C GLY A 210 -10.08 8.11 10.26
N ILE A 211 -11.13 7.92 9.45
CA ILE A 211 -11.24 8.46 8.09
C ILE A 211 -12.47 9.36 7.96
N LYS A 212 -12.41 10.31 7.04
CA LYS A 212 -13.51 11.25 6.78
C LYS A 212 -13.61 11.59 5.29
N LEU A 213 -14.83 11.82 4.83
CA LEU A 213 -15.09 12.29 3.47
C LEU A 213 -16.18 13.37 3.53
N TYR A 214 -15.88 14.56 3.04
CA TYR A 214 -16.91 15.55 2.78
C TYR A 214 -17.61 15.22 1.47
N ASP A 215 -18.94 15.11 1.51
CA ASP A 215 -19.80 14.91 0.35
C ASP A 215 -20.66 16.15 0.12
N SER A 216 -20.42 16.80 -1.02
CA SER A 216 -21.15 18.02 -1.41
C SER A 216 -22.63 17.77 -1.75
N ASN A 217 -23.00 16.53 -2.14
CA ASN A 217 -24.38 16.21 -2.49
C ASN A 217 -25.30 16.22 -1.27
N VAL A 218 -24.77 15.82 -0.12
CA VAL A 218 -25.51 15.83 1.15
C VAL A 218 -25.10 16.99 2.06
N ASN A 219 -24.17 17.82 1.59
CA ASN A 219 -23.57 18.92 2.36
C ASN A 219 -23.13 18.47 3.76
N GLY A 220 -22.46 17.35 3.82
CA GLY A 220 -22.11 16.69 5.08
C GLY A 220 -20.80 15.91 5.03
N THR A 221 -20.30 15.58 6.20
CA THR A 221 -19.10 14.76 6.35
C THR A 221 -19.46 13.37 6.84
N ILE A 222 -19.12 12.36 6.05
CA ILE A 222 -19.15 10.96 6.45
C ILE A 222 -17.88 10.68 7.23
N LYS A 223 -17.98 10.03 8.38
CA LYS A 223 -16.86 9.69 9.25
C LYS A 223 -16.90 8.24 9.66
N GLN A 224 -15.73 7.65 9.78
CA GLN A 224 -15.48 6.42 10.49
C GLN A 224 -14.40 6.69 11.53
N ASP A 225 -14.71 6.49 12.80
CA ASP A 225 -13.72 6.60 13.88
C ASP A 225 -12.70 5.45 13.79
N ALA A 226 -11.56 5.63 14.44
CA ALA A 226 -10.55 4.57 14.56
C ALA A 226 -11.17 3.27 15.08
N TYR A 227 -10.70 2.16 14.54
CA TYR A 227 -11.17 0.84 14.96
C TYR A 227 -10.06 -0.20 14.93
N ALA A 228 -10.31 -1.29 15.66
CA ALA A 228 -9.46 -2.47 15.67
C ALA A 228 -10.30 -3.72 15.36
N LEU A 229 -9.73 -4.63 14.59
CA LEU A 229 -10.29 -5.95 14.31
C LEU A 229 -9.35 -7.01 14.88
N VAL A 230 -9.92 -7.97 15.58
CA VAL A 230 -9.17 -9.11 16.12
C VAL A 230 -9.60 -10.37 15.38
N ASN A 231 -8.60 -11.13 14.93
CA ASN A 231 -8.78 -12.38 14.22
C ASN A 231 -8.05 -13.50 14.98
N LEU A 232 -8.61 -14.69 14.98
CA LEU A 232 -8.02 -15.86 15.59
C LEU A 232 -7.90 -16.99 14.56
N MET A 233 -6.89 -17.83 14.70
CA MET A 233 -6.74 -19.03 13.90
C MET A 233 -6.27 -20.22 14.74
N ALA A 234 -6.67 -21.41 14.33
CA ALA A 234 -6.10 -22.65 14.81
C ALA A 234 -5.92 -23.60 13.61
N SER A 235 -4.79 -24.29 13.57
CA SER A 235 -4.48 -25.28 12.54
C SER A 235 -3.93 -26.53 13.22
N TYR A 236 -4.46 -27.69 12.87
CA TYR A 236 -4.05 -28.97 13.45
C TYR A 236 -3.72 -29.98 12.35
N GLU A 237 -2.51 -30.50 12.38
CA GLU A 237 -2.06 -31.56 11.50
C GLU A 237 -2.54 -32.91 12.03
N VAL A 238 -3.65 -33.43 11.47
CA VAL A 238 -4.22 -34.74 11.87
C VAL A 238 -3.22 -35.86 11.53
N ASN A 239 -2.69 -35.80 10.32
CA ASN A 239 -1.62 -36.65 9.80
C ASN A 239 -0.86 -35.98 8.68
N ASP A 240 0.08 -36.67 8.03
CA ASP A 240 0.94 -36.12 6.98
C ASP A 240 0.17 -35.64 5.74
N HIS A 241 -1.08 -36.06 5.55
CA HIS A 241 -1.91 -35.73 4.41
C HIS A 241 -3.08 -34.81 4.71
N ILE A 242 -3.45 -34.66 5.99
CA ILE A 242 -4.65 -33.90 6.37
C ILE A 242 -4.34 -32.89 7.43
N THR A 243 -4.69 -31.63 7.14
CA THR A 243 -4.63 -30.51 8.09
C THR A 243 -6.02 -29.89 8.21
N LEU A 244 -6.50 -29.73 9.41
CA LEU A 244 -7.71 -28.96 9.74
C LEU A 244 -7.30 -27.52 10.08
N GLN A 245 -8.04 -26.55 9.56
CA GLN A 245 -7.84 -25.14 9.88
C GLN A 245 -9.17 -24.48 10.20
N ALA A 246 -9.22 -23.76 11.32
CA ALA A 246 -10.32 -22.90 11.72
C ALA A 246 -9.85 -21.43 11.80
N ASN A 247 -10.65 -20.51 11.31
CA ASN A 247 -10.40 -19.09 11.42
C ASN A 247 -11.66 -18.38 11.92
N GLY A 248 -11.49 -17.43 12.84
CA GLY A 248 -12.50 -16.47 13.24
C GLY A 248 -12.01 -15.08 12.90
N ASN A 249 -12.73 -14.36 12.09
CA ASN A 249 -12.41 -13.00 11.69
C ASN A 249 -13.35 -12.02 12.37
N ASN A 250 -12.83 -10.86 12.76
CA ASN A 250 -13.60 -9.83 13.48
C ASN A 250 -14.37 -10.42 14.66
N ILE A 251 -13.68 -11.17 15.52
CA ILE A 251 -14.31 -12.02 16.56
C ILE A 251 -15.15 -11.24 17.56
N PHE A 252 -14.93 -9.92 17.67
CA PHE A 252 -15.73 -9.03 18.54
C PHE A 252 -16.91 -8.37 17.81
N ASP A 253 -17.16 -8.77 16.57
CA ASP A 253 -18.23 -8.24 15.72
C ASP A 253 -18.24 -6.71 15.62
N LYS A 254 -17.03 -6.13 15.51
CA LYS A 254 -16.90 -4.68 15.36
C LYS A 254 -17.58 -4.24 14.07
N LYS A 255 -18.57 -3.38 14.17
CA LYS A 255 -19.22 -2.75 13.02
C LYS A 255 -18.42 -1.53 12.60
N TYR A 256 -18.04 -1.46 11.33
CA TYR A 256 -17.19 -0.41 10.78
C TYR A 256 -17.48 -0.18 9.29
N LEU A 257 -17.16 1.02 8.82
CA LEU A 257 -17.16 1.34 7.39
C LEU A 257 -15.77 1.09 6.83
N ASN A 258 -15.69 0.22 5.83
CA ASN A 258 -14.40 -0.22 5.28
C ASN A 258 -13.74 0.82 4.38
N SER A 259 -14.53 1.55 3.58
CA SER A 259 -14.02 2.59 2.71
C SER A 259 -15.12 3.56 2.28
N PHE A 260 -14.73 4.70 1.70
CA PHE A 260 -15.62 5.73 1.17
C PHE A 260 -15.35 6.01 -0.32
N PRO A 261 -15.36 5.01 -1.21
CA PRO A 261 -15.15 5.27 -2.62
C PRO A 261 -16.32 6.06 -3.20
N ASP A 262 -16.03 7.06 -4.02
CA ASP A 262 -16.99 7.81 -4.80
C ASP A 262 -18.24 8.31 -4.03
N GLY A 263 -18.07 8.69 -2.74
CA GLY A 263 -19.16 9.17 -1.89
C GLY A 263 -20.10 8.09 -1.39
N GLN A 264 -19.72 6.82 -1.50
CA GLN A 264 -20.44 5.69 -0.95
C GLN A 264 -19.68 5.12 0.24
N ALA A 265 -20.40 4.61 1.22
CA ALA A 265 -19.83 3.95 2.38
C ALA A 265 -20.29 2.49 2.44
N PHE A 266 -19.35 1.58 2.61
CA PHE A 266 -19.64 0.15 2.70
C PHE A 266 -19.22 -0.39 4.05
N TYR A 267 -20.10 -1.15 4.67
CA TYR A 267 -19.74 -1.87 5.89
C TYR A 267 -18.72 -2.95 5.61
N GLY A 268 -17.76 -3.07 6.52
CA GLY A 268 -16.86 -4.21 6.56
C GLY A 268 -17.57 -5.51 6.96
N ALA A 269 -16.90 -6.62 6.77
CA ALA A 269 -17.45 -7.93 7.11
C ALA A 269 -17.73 -8.04 8.62
N PRO A 270 -18.92 -8.55 9.02
CA PRO A 270 -19.21 -8.87 10.42
C PRO A 270 -18.32 -10.04 10.90
N ALA A 271 -18.47 -10.41 12.17
CA ALA A 271 -17.85 -11.64 12.68
C ALA A 271 -18.19 -12.82 11.77
N ASN A 272 -17.18 -13.54 11.34
CA ASN A 272 -17.35 -14.71 10.51
C ASN A 272 -16.33 -15.80 10.85
N TYR A 273 -16.71 -17.03 10.60
CA TYR A 273 -15.93 -18.21 10.95
C TYR A 273 -15.83 -19.12 9.74
N THR A 274 -14.64 -19.66 9.52
CA THR A 274 -14.41 -20.63 8.44
C THR A 274 -13.67 -21.83 8.97
N VAL A 275 -14.03 -23.00 8.46
CA VAL A 275 -13.30 -24.26 8.69
C VAL A 275 -12.91 -24.84 7.34
N ALA A 276 -11.66 -25.23 7.22
CA ALA A 276 -11.11 -25.82 6.01
C ALA A 276 -10.38 -27.12 6.33
N VAL A 277 -10.49 -28.07 5.41
CA VAL A 277 -9.68 -29.29 5.38
C VAL A 277 -8.70 -29.16 4.22
N LYS A 278 -7.42 -29.27 4.50
CA LYS A 278 -6.37 -29.24 3.48
C LYS A 278 -5.84 -30.67 3.31
N PHE A 279 -5.76 -31.09 2.06
CA PHE A 279 -5.16 -32.35 1.66
C PHE A 279 -3.82 -32.04 0.97
N LYS A 280 -2.77 -32.79 1.34
CA LYS A 280 -1.42 -32.75 0.71
C LYS A 280 -1.22 -33.96 -0.19
#